data_c8be62ba02ab348a1d15faaa3097d216
#
_entry.id   c8be62ba02ab348a1d15faaa3097d216
#
_cell.length_a   1.000
_cell.length_b   1.000
_cell.length_c   1.000
_cell.angle_alpha   90.00
_cell.angle_beta   90.00
_cell.angle_gamma   90.00
#
_symmetry.space_group_name_H-M   'P 1'
#
loop_
_entity.id
_entity.type
_entity.pdbx_description
1 polymer ?
#
loop_
_entity_poly.entity_id
_entity_poly.type
_entity_poly.pdbx_seq_one_letter_code
_entity_poly.pdbx_strand_id
1 'polypeptide(L)'
;MQKALILALPLMLVMPLPAQQDGRTMVRPEDVPWPSARAAGAGTSGASGIETVILKGDPAKPGLYTLLLRAGPNLRIQAHSHGDDRVATVIKGTWHFAYGPAFNEAALRPLGPGSFYTEPPNAPHFAMTKEEVILQITGTGPSSTTYVDPAHDPTKR
;
A
#
# COMPACT_ATOMS: atom_id res chain seq x y z
N MET A 1 41.42 30.23 -23.69
CA MET A 1 40.00 30.55 -23.68
C MET A 1 39.23 29.24 -23.54
N GLN A 2 38.85 28.87 -22.31
CA GLN A 2 38.08 27.64 -22.01
C GLN A 2 36.59 28.00 -22.09
N LYS A 3 35.86 27.33 -23.01
CA LYS A 3 34.41 27.44 -23.11
C LYS A 3 33.78 26.51 -22.08
N ALA A 4 33.12 27.07 -21.08
CA ALA A 4 32.33 26.34 -20.12
C ALA A 4 31.05 25.82 -20.80
N LEU A 5 30.88 24.50 -20.84
CA LEU A 5 29.67 23.83 -21.32
C LEU A 5 28.67 23.81 -20.15
N ILE A 6 27.66 24.65 -20.21
CA ILE A 6 26.57 24.66 -19.24
C ILE A 6 25.60 23.50 -19.61
N LEU A 7 25.63 22.43 -18.84
CA LEU A 7 24.69 21.34 -18.98
C LEU A 7 23.36 21.75 -18.32
N ALA A 8 22.36 22.07 -19.13
CA ALA A 8 21.02 22.34 -18.64
C ALA A 8 20.37 21.01 -18.25
N LEU A 9 20.16 20.81 -16.94
CA LEU A 9 19.37 19.70 -16.40
C LEU A 9 17.89 19.94 -16.72
N PRO A 10 17.16 19.00 -17.32
CA PRO A 10 15.73 19.16 -17.53
C PRO A 10 15.02 19.17 -16.18
N LEU A 11 14.37 20.27 -15.86
CA LEU A 11 13.46 20.39 -14.72
C LEU A 11 12.26 19.51 -15.01
N MET A 12 12.21 18.30 -14.40
CA MET A 12 11.03 17.47 -14.46
C MET A 12 9.91 18.19 -13.70
N LEU A 13 8.94 18.67 -14.47
CA LEU A 13 7.72 19.26 -13.95
C LEU A 13 6.89 18.11 -13.32
N VAL A 14 6.99 17.95 -12.01
CA VAL A 14 6.06 17.12 -11.25
C VAL A 14 4.71 17.83 -11.33
N MET A 15 3.83 17.33 -12.21
CA MET A 15 2.46 17.83 -12.26
C MET A 15 1.78 17.46 -10.94
N PRO A 16 1.33 18.43 -10.13
CA PRO A 16 0.51 18.12 -8.97
C PRO A 16 -0.78 17.47 -9.47
N LEU A 17 -1.26 16.44 -8.75
CA LEU A 17 -2.64 15.99 -8.89
C LEU A 17 -3.55 17.20 -8.93
N PRO A 18 -4.63 17.20 -9.77
CA PRO A 18 -5.57 18.29 -9.80
C PRO A 18 -5.99 18.58 -8.36
N ALA A 19 -5.78 19.83 -7.94
CA ALA A 19 -6.01 20.29 -6.59
C ALA A 19 -7.38 19.80 -6.13
N GLN A 20 -7.45 19.14 -4.96
CA GLN A 20 -8.69 18.85 -4.26
C GLN A 20 -9.38 20.18 -3.94
N GLN A 21 -10.12 20.72 -4.89
CA GLN A 21 -11.00 21.83 -4.67
C GLN A 21 -12.24 21.28 -3.93
N ASP A 22 -12.53 21.80 -2.77
CA ASP A 22 -13.70 21.51 -1.95
C ASP A 22 -13.79 20.11 -1.32
N GLY A 23 -12.67 19.40 -1.15
CA GLY A 23 -12.65 18.05 -0.57
C GLY A 23 -13.32 16.97 -1.44
N ARG A 24 -13.67 17.32 -2.69
CA ARG A 24 -14.23 16.38 -3.66
C ARG A 24 -13.10 15.70 -4.43
N THR A 25 -13.17 14.36 -4.53
CA THR A 25 -12.22 13.55 -5.29
C THR A 25 -12.98 12.57 -6.18
N MET A 26 -12.58 12.48 -7.44
CA MET A 26 -13.07 11.48 -8.38
C MET A 26 -11.88 10.99 -9.19
N VAL A 27 -11.60 9.68 -9.10
CA VAL A 27 -10.48 9.04 -9.81
C VAL A 27 -11.01 7.80 -10.51
N ARG A 28 -10.84 7.71 -11.83
CA ARG A 28 -11.13 6.51 -12.59
C ARG A 28 -9.95 5.54 -12.52
N PRO A 29 -10.14 4.22 -12.70
CA PRO A 29 -9.06 3.25 -12.65
C PRO A 29 -7.87 3.58 -13.57
N GLU A 30 -8.14 4.08 -14.77
CA GLU A 30 -7.14 4.46 -15.75
C GLU A 30 -6.37 5.75 -15.42
N ASP A 31 -6.92 6.58 -14.54
CA ASP A 31 -6.31 7.86 -14.12
C ASP A 31 -5.52 7.74 -12.80
N VAL A 32 -5.46 6.54 -12.20
CA VAL A 32 -4.70 6.34 -10.95
C VAL A 32 -3.22 6.62 -11.21
N PRO A 33 -2.61 7.62 -10.53
CA PRO A 33 -1.22 8.01 -10.77
C PRO A 33 -0.25 7.08 -10.02
N TRP A 34 -0.16 5.83 -10.47
CA TRP A 34 0.77 4.89 -9.89
C TRP A 34 2.20 5.39 -9.97
N PRO A 35 2.99 5.30 -8.88
CA PRO A 35 4.37 5.75 -8.89
C PRO A 35 5.21 4.93 -9.89
N SER A 36 6.21 5.56 -10.49
CA SER A 36 7.13 4.90 -11.43
C SER A 36 8.11 3.94 -10.74
N ALA A 37 8.35 4.13 -9.44
CA ALA A 37 9.17 3.26 -8.61
C ALA A 37 8.33 2.61 -7.52
N ARG A 38 8.49 1.30 -7.34
CA ARG A 38 7.79 0.55 -6.30
C ARG A 38 8.36 0.88 -4.93
N ALA A 39 7.62 1.67 -4.17
CA ALA A 39 7.96 2.01 -2.81
C ALA A 39 6.72 1.82 -1.92
N ALA A 40 6.87 1.01 -0.90
CA ALA A 40 5.85 0.87 0.13
C ALA A 40 5.74 2.17 0.94
N GLY A 41 4.56 2.75 0.99
CA GLY A 41 4.25 3.95 1.77
C GLY A 41 3.78 3.64 3.18
N ALA A 42 3.52 4.69 3.96
CA ALA A 42 2.84 4.56 5.25
C ALA A 42 1.50 3.82 5.10
N GLY A 43 1.11 3.05 6.11
CA GLY A 43 -0.11 2.24 6.06
C GLY A 43 0.03 0.92 5.30
N THR A 44 1.25 0.45 5.05
CA THR A 44 1.51 -0.84 4.40
C THR A 44 2.45 -1.71 5.23
N SER A 45 2.58 -2.99 4.83
CA SER A 45 3.56 -3.90 5.43
C SER A 45 5.03 -3.51 5.21
N GLY A 46 5.31 -2.54 4.33
CA GLY A 46 6.68 -2.18 3.95
C GLY A 46 7.34 -3.16 2.99
N ALA A 47 6.68 -4.26 2.59
CA ALA A 47 7.25 -5.25 1.70
C ALA A 47 7.59 -4.66 0.32
N SER A 48 8.73 -5.08 -0.23
CA SER A 48 9.11 -4.70 -1.60
C SER A 48 8.10 -5.25 -2.61
N GLY A 49 7.82 -4.51 -3.68
CA GLY A 49 6.80 -4.89 -4.67
C GLY A 49 5.39 -4.40 -4.36
N ILE A 50 5.23 -3.60 -3.31
CA ILE A 50 4.01 -2.85 -3.01
C ILE A 50 4.16 -1.41 -3.48
N GLU A 51 3.09 -0.85 -4.02
CA GLU A 51 2.94 0.54 -4.39
C GLU A 51 1.64 1.08 -3.80
N THR A 52 1.62 2.36 -3.47
CA THR A 52 0.41 2.99 -2.93
C THR A 52 0.10 4.31 -3.61
N VAL A 53 -1.20 4.60 -3.71
CA VAL A 53 -1.72 5.92 -4.09
C VAL A 53 -2.73 6.34 -3.02
N ILE A 54 -2.49 7.47 -2.39
CA ILE A 54 -3.41 8.04 -1.40
C ILE A 54 -4.56 8.72 -2.14
N LEU A 55 -5.78 8.23 -1.92
CA LEU A 55 -7.00 8.80 -2.49
C LEU A 55 -7.58 9.90 -1.58
N LYS A 56 -7.42 9.74 -0.27
CA LYS A 56 -7.94 10.69 0.73
C LYS A 56 -7.11 10.61 2.01
N GLY A 57 -6.96 11.73 2.70
CA GLY A 57 -6.28 11.81 3.99
C GLY A 57 -4.78 11.54 3.91
N ASP A 58 -4.22 11.10 5.03
CA ASP A 58 -2.80 10.76 5.16
C ASP A 58 -2.67 9.66 6.22
N PRO A 59 -2.23 8.42 5.84
CA PRO A 59 -2.11 7.33 6.81
C PRO A 59 -1.08 7.59 7.92
N ALA A 60 -0.18 8.56 7.75
CA ALA A 60 0.79 8.92 8.79
C ALA A 60 0.24 9.93 9.82
N LYS A 61 -0.97 10.45 9.61
CA LYS A 61 -1.60 11.49 10.46
C LYS A 61 -2.90 11.03 11.07
N PRO A 62 -3.34 11.64 12.19
CA PRO A 62 -4.67 11.39 12.74
C PRO A 62 -5.77 11.70 11.73
N GLY A 63 -6.77 10.83 11.64
CA GLY A 63 -7.95 11.00 10.81
C GLY A 63 -8.15 9.89 9.78
N LEU A 64 -9.28 9.97 9.10
CA LEU A 64 -9.66 9.01 8.07
C LEU A 64 -8.71 9.11 6.86
N TYR A 65 -8.21 7.98 6.40
CA TYR A 65 -7.51 7.88 5.14
C TYR A 65 -8.10 6.78 4.24
N THR A 66 -7.90 6.92 2.94
CA THR A 66 -8.18 5.87 1.95
C THR A 66 -7.03 5.85 0.95
N LEU A 67 -6.52 4.66 0.68
CA LEU A 67 -5.48 4.45 -0.31
C LEU A 67 -5.81 3.26 -1.22
N LEU A 68 -5.21 3.25 -2.40
CA LEU A 68 -5.06 2.06 -3.22
C LEU A 68 -3.67 1.45 -2.97
N LEU A 69 -3.64 0.14 -2.83
CA LEU A 69 -2.42 -0.66 -2.73
C LEU A 69 -2.36 -1.58 -3.94
N ARG A 70 -1.27 -1.52 -4.70
CA ARG A 70 -0.95 -2.46 -5.75
C ARG A 70 0.19 -3.37 -5.30
N ALA A 71 -0.07 -4.65 -5.22
CA ALA A 71 0.90 -5.69 -4.89
C ALA A 71 1.29 -6.45 -6.16
N GLY A 72 2.59 -6.57 -6.44
CA GLY A 72 3.10 -7.35 -7.56
C GLY A 72 2.86 -8.86 -7.39
N PRO A 73 3.11 -9.67 -8.43
CA PRO A 73 2.99 -11.11 -8.36
C PRO A 73 4.07 -11.73 -7.47
N ASN A 74 3.77 -12.93 -6.93
CA ASN A 74 4.70 -13.74 -6.12
C ASN A 74 5.22 -13.03 -4.85
N LEU A 75 4.43 -12.12 -4.32
CA LEU A 75 4.73 -11.45 -3.06
C LEU A 75 4.30 -12.34 -1.90
N ARG A 76 5.14 -12.41 -0.88
CA ARG A 76 4.87 -13.06 0.39
C ARG A 76 5.06 -12.06 1.52
N ILE A 77 3.99 -11.77 2.24
CA ILE A 77 3.98 -10.84 3.37
C ILE A 77 3.86 -11.65 4.65
N GLN A 78 4.89 -11.58 5.48
CA GLN A 78 4.98 -12.30 6.74
C GLN A 78 4.01 -11.72 7.79
N ALA A 79 3.77 -12.49 8.86
CA ALA A 79 2.84 -12.10 9.89
C ALA A 79 3.21 -10.76 10.54
N HIS A 80 2.30 -9.82 10.45
CA HIS A 80 2.41 -8.46 10.98
C HIS A 80 1.03 -7.95 11.39
N SER A 81 0.99 -6.85 12.10
CA SER A 81 -0.23 -6.16 12.50
C SER A 81 -0.10 -4.66 12.29
N HIS A 82 -1.23 -3.97 12.34
CA HIS A 82 -1.28 -2.51 12.28
C HIS A 82 -1.86 -1.95 13.58
N GLY A 83 -1.44 -0.75 13.96
CA GLY A 83 -1.93 -0.10 15.18
C GLY A 83 -3.31 0.55 15.01
N ASP A 84 -3.71 0.81 13.78
CA ASP A 84 -4.99 1.41 13.41
C ASP A 84 -6.04 0.35 13.05
N ASP A 85 -7.32 0.73 13.15
CA ASP A 85 -8.45 -0.07 12.66
C ASP A 85 -8.69 0.24 11.19
N ARG A 86 -8.69 -0.81 10.36
CA ARG A 86 -8.84 -0.63 8.93
C ARG A 86 -9.56 -1.78 8.25
N VAL A 87 -10.09 -1.47 7.09
CA VAL A 87 -10.82 -2.39 6.25
C VAL A 87 -10.25 -2.36 4.83
N ALA A 88 -10.37 -3.47 4.14
CA ALA A 88 -9.92 -3.58 2.77
C ALA A 88 -10.94 -4.26 1.87
N THR A 89 -10.96 -3.82 0.61
CA THR A 89 -11.74 -4.42 -0.47
C THR A 89 -10.79 -4.79 -1.61
N VAL A 90 -10.92 -6.01 -2.12
CA VAL A 90 -10.19 -6.43 -3.32
C VAL A 90 -10.83 -5.81 -4.55
N ILE A 91 -10.04 -5.04 -5.32
CA ILE A 91 -10.48 -4.40 -6.57
C ILE A 91 -10.11 -5.27 -7.78
N LYS A 92 -8.90 -5.85 -7.77
CA LYS A 92 -8.37 -6.66 -8.88
C LYS A 92 -7.51 -7.80 -8.37
N GLY A 93 -7.51 -8.92 -9.08
CA GLY A 93 -6.69 -10.09 -8.79
C GLY A 93 -7.20 -10.90 -7.60
N THR A 94 -6.41 -11.86 -7.14
CA THR A 94 -6.73 -12.73 -6.02
C THR A 94 -5.79 -12.48 -4.85
N TRP A 95 -6.31 -11.92 -3.77
CA TRP A 95 -5.60 -11.70 -2.51
C TRP A 95 -5.70 -12.93 -1.62
N HIS A 96 -4.60 -13.63 -1.39
CA HIS A 96 -4.56 -14.75 -0.45
C HIS A 96 -4.24 -14.23 0.93
N PHE A 97 -5.19 -14.34 1.87
CA PHE A 97 -5.14 -13.70 3.18
C PHE A 97 -5.51 -14.65 4.31
N ALA A 98 -4.87 -14.51 5.45
CA ALA A 98 -5.27 -15.19 6.68
C ALA A 98 -4.82 -14.40 7.92
N TYR A 99 -5.56 -14.58 9.02
CA TYR A 99 -5.16 -14.12 10.35
C TYR A 99 -4.27 -15.17 11.03
N GLY A 100 -3.35 -14.69 11.85
CA GLY A 100 -2.50 -15.53 12.67
C GLY A 100 -1.10 -14.96 12.88
N PRO A 101 -0.40 -15.43 13.92
CA PRO A 101 0.90 -14.91 14.32
C PRO A 101 2.09 -15.46 13.50
N ALA A 102 1.83 -16.42 12.61
CA ALA A 102 2.87 -17.03 11.78
C ALA A 102 2.33 -17.32 10.38
N PHE A 103 3.17 -17.11 9.37
CA PHE A 103 2.80 -17.43 7.99
C PHE A 103 2.53 -18.92 7.82
N ASN A 104 1.33 -19.26 7.38
CA ASN A 104 0.91 -20.61 7.06
C ASN A 104 0.14 -20.59 5.73
N GLU A 105 0.76 -21.10 4.67
CA GLU A 105 0.16 -21.08 3.34
C GLU A 105 -1.16 -21.88 3.27
N ALA A 106 -1.28 -22.95 4.04
CA ALA A 106 -2.49 -23.77 4.08
C ALA A 106 -3.70 -23.07 4.74
N ALA A 107 -3.44 -22.02 5.53
CA ALA A 107 -4.50 -21.21 6.15
C ALA A 107 -5.00 -20.08 5.23
N LEU A 108 -4.27 -19.75 4.16
CA LEU A 108 -4.64 -18.67 3.27
C LEU A 108 -5.96 -18.94 2.54
N ARG A 109 -6.84 -17.94 2.55
CA ARG A 109 -8.09 -17.93 1.79
C ARG A 109 -7.96 -17.04 0.57
N PRO A 110 -8.33 -17.51 -0.63
CA PRO A 110 -8.36 -16.66 -1.81
C PRO A 110 -9.55 -15.70 -1.75
N LEU A 111 -9.27 -14.41 -1.82
CA LEU A 111 -10.24 -13.31 -1.86
C LEU A 111 -10.17 -12.69 -3.25
N GLY A 112 -11.20 -12.88 -4.06
CA GLY A 112 -11.34 -12.30 -5.39
C GLY A 112 -11.93 -10.88 -5.36
N PRO A 113 -12.08 -10.22 -6.53
CA PRO A 113 -12.66 -8.87 -6.63
C PRO A 113 -14.04 -8.77 -5.95
N GLY A 114 -14.25 -7.68 -5.19
CA GLY A 114 -15.43 -7.45 -4.36
C GLY A 114 -15.38 -8.10 -2.99
N SER A 115 -14.40 -8.95 -2.69
CA SER A 115 -14.21 -9.47 -1.34
C SER A 115 -13.80 -8.35 -0.38
N PHE A 116 -14.32 -8.44 0.84
CA PHE A 116 -14.07 -7.50 1.94
C PHE A 116 -13.46 -8.23 3.13
N TYR A 117 -12.51 -7.59 3.80
CA TYR A 117 -11.96 -8.09 5.06
C TYR A 117 -11.55 -6.93 5.97
N THR A 118 -11.35 -7.22 7.24
CA THR A 118 -10.96 -6.25 8.26
C THR A 118 -9.53 -6.52 8.72
N GLU A 119 -8.85 -5.50 9.19
CA GLU A 119 -7.58 -5.61 9.92
C GLU A 119 -7.74 -4.83 11.23
N PRO A 120 -8.32 -5.48 12.28
CA PRO A 120 -8.49 -4.85 13.58
C PRO A 120 -7.15 -4.45 14.19
N PRO A 121 -7.09 -3.42 15.04
CA PRO A 121 -5.86 -2.99 15.69
C PRO A 121 -5.11 -4.14 16.36
N ASN A 122 -3.82 -4.25 16.04
CA ASN A 122 -2.89 -5.24 16.59
C ASN A 122 -3.26 -6.72 16.32
N ALA A 123 -4.20 -7.00 15.41
CA ALA A 123 -4.52 -8.36 15.00
C ALA A 123 -3.52 -8.87 13.96
N PRO A 124 -2.69 -9.88 14.27
CA PRO A 124 -1.71 -10.41 13.34
C PRO A 124 -2.37 -11.07 12.14
N HIS A 125 -1.83 -10.79 10.95
CA HIS A 125 -2.27 -11.36 9.69
C HIS A 125 -1.10 -11.47 8.72
N PHE A 126 -1.29 -12.25 7.66
CA PHE A 126 -0.29 -12.46 6.62
C PHE A 126 -0.97 -12.66 5.27
N ALA A 127 -0.23 -12.46 4.20
CA ALA A 127 -0.79 -12.51 2.87
C ALA A 127 0.20 -13.00 1.80
N MET A 128 -0.35 -13.39 0.65
CA MET A 128 0.43 -13.78 -0.51
C MET A 128 -0.30 -13.40 -1.81
N THR A 129 0.48 -13.09 -2.85
CA THR A 129 -0.03 -12.93 -4.21
C THR A 129 0.61 -13.95 -5.15
N LYS A 130 -0.13 -14.40 -6.16
CA LYS A 130 0.37 -15.17 -7.30
C LYS A 130 0.37 -14.35 -8.58
N GLU A 131 -0.40 -13.28 -8.60
CA GLU A 131 -0.59 -12.32 -9.68
C GLU A 131 -0.59 -10.89 -9.12
N GLU A 132 -0.70 -9.89 -9.98
CA GLU A 132 -0.92 -8.51 -9.52
C GLU A 132 -2.28 -8.36 -8.86
N VAL A 133 -2.30 -7.76 -7.68
CA VAL A 133 -3.51 -7.50 -6.90
C VAL A 133 -3.62 -6.01 -6.61
N ILE A 134 -4.84 -5.47 -6.68
CA ILE A 134 -5.16 -4.11 -6.24
C ILE A 134 -6.19 -4.18 -5.12
N LEU A 135 -5.86 -3.55 -3.99
CA LEU A 135 -6.75 -3.38 -2.85
C LEU A 135 -7.10 -1.90 -2.67
N GLN A 136 -8.31 -1.63 -2.20
CA GLN A 136 -8.62 -0.35 -1.54
C GLN A 136 -8.59 -0.57 -0.04
N ILE A 137 -7.82 0.24 0.68
CA ILE A 137 -7.72 0.20 2.14
C ILE A 137 -8.23 1.54 2.69
N THR A 138 -9.10 1.46 3.70
CA THR A 138 -9.58 2.62 4.45
C THR A 138 -9.34 2.37 5.94
N GLY A 139 -8.76 3.35 6.62
CA GLY A 139 -8.45 3.27 8.05
C GLY A 139 -8.47 4.63 8.72
N THR A 140 -8.22 4.64 10.03
CA THR A 140 -8.10 5.85 10.84
C THR A 140 -6.68 5.95 11.39
N GLY A 141 -5.88 6.83 10.80
CA GLY A 141 -4.48 7.01 11.18
C GLY A 141 -4.27 7.71 12.54
N PRO A 142 -3.01 7.71 13.04
CA PRO A 142 -1.82 7.29 12.32
C PRO A 142 -1.69 5.77 12.25
N SER A 143 -1.34 5.27 11.07
CA SER A 143 -1.07 3.86 10.84
C SER A 143 0.37 3.51 11.21
N SER A 144 0.54 2.33 11.80
CA SER A 144 1.85 1.75 12.09
C SER A 144 1.86 0.28 11.69
N THR A 145 3.05 -0.29 11.53
CA THR A 145 3.21 -1.72 11.23
C THR A 145 4.18 -2.35 12.20
N THR A 146 3.79 -3.49 12.75
CA THR A 146 4.63 -4.29 13.66
C THR A 146 4.66 -5.73 13.17
N TYR A 147 5.85 -6.22 12.81
CA TYR A 147 6.05 -7.62 12.46
C TYR A 147 6.11 -8.48 13.73
N VAL A 148 5.44 -9.64 13.70
CA VAL A 148 5.44 -10.60 14.81
C VAL A 148 6.86 -11.09 15.09
N ASP A 149 7.59 -11.44 14.02
CA ASP A 149 9.03 -11.69 14.09
C ASP A 149 9.76 -10.45 13.51
N PRO A 150 10.51 -9.70 14.33
CA PRO A 150 11.24 -8.52 13.87
C PRO A 150 12.27 -8.80 12.76
N ALA A 151 12.74 -10.05 12.62
CA ALA A 151 13.65 -10.44 11.54
C ALA A 151 12.98 -10.41 10.16
N HIS A 152 11.66 -10.42 10.11
CA HIS A 152 10.89 -10.32 8.88
C HIS A 152 10.54 -8.89 8.48
N ASP A 153 10.86 -7.89 9.31
CA ASP A 153 10.61 -6.49 9.01
C ASP A 153 11.50 -5.99 7.86
N PRO A 154 10.94 -5.71 6.68
CA PRO A 154 11.71 -5.32 5.51
C PRO A 154 12.36 -3.94 5.65
N THR A 155 11.92 -3.12 6.60
CA THR A 155 12.47 -1.78 6.85
C THR A 155 13.74 -1.80 7.69
N LYS A 156 14.11 -2.97 8.24
CA LYS A 156 15.31 -3.17 9.08
C LYS A 156 16.44 -3.91 8.37
N ARG A 157 16.34 -4.09 7.06
CA ARG A 157 17.35 -4.78 6.24
C ARG A 157 18.16 -3.80 5.43
#